data_9e74c1e36421d27ae185bbd2fbfec00e
#
_entry.id   9e74c1e36421d27ae185bbd2fbfec00e
#
_cell.length_a   1.000
_cell.length_b   1.000
_cell.length_c   1.000
_cell.angle_alpha   90.00
_cell.angle_beta   90.00
_cell.angle_gamma   90.00
#
_symmetry.space_group_name_H-M   'P 1'
#
loop_
_entity.id
_entity.type
_entity.pdbx_description
1 polymer ?
#
loop_
_entity_poly.entity_id
_entity_poly.type
_entity_poly.pdbx_seq_one_letter_code
_entity_poly.pdbx_strand_id
1 'polypeptide(L)'
;WAAMQYMGTTGYRDLARKTCKALDALRNGIAKIPELYVMGDPAFVVGPLLAYGSRDAGVNIFAVGDQMDAKGWKINRLQNPDGLHAMITAQHTAVTADYLRDLKAAVATVKANPELAKTGSAATYGLMSHLPLRGMVRSKVLETFAAMYRAGGSEVDLDAAHETPQGGLNG
;
A
#
# COMPACT_ATOMS: atom_id res chain seq x y z
N TRP A 1 4.33 -24.39 18.38
CA TRP A 1 4.45 -25.87 18.30
C TRP A 1 3.11 -26.50 17.90
N ALA A 2 2.01 -26.22 18.60
CA ALA A 2 0.70 -26.85 18.36
C ALA A 2 0.23 -26.67 16.89
N ALA A 3 0.30 -25.46 16.33
CA ALA A 3 -0.07 -25.20 14.94
C ALA A 3 0.80 -25.99 13.95
N MET A 4 2.10 -26.10 14.22
CA MET A 4 3.02 -26.87 13.39
C MET A 4 2.67 -28.37 13.41
N GLN A 5 2.34 -28.92 14.57
CA GLN A 5 1.93 -30.33 14.72
C GLN A 5 0.58 -30.60 14.05
N TYR A 6 -0.38 -29.70 14.25
CA TYR A 6 -1.70 -29.84 13.66
C TYR A 6 -1.69 -29.80 12.13
N MET A 7 -0.96 -28.85 11.56
CA MET A 7 -0.90 -28.67 10.11
C MET A 7 0.04 -29.66 9.43
N GLY A 8 1.17 -29.96 10.05
CA GLY A 8 2.21 -30.80 9.49
C GLY A 8 2.74 -30.24 8.15
N THR A 9 3.65 -30.95 7.53
CA THR A 9 4.23 -30.57 6.24
C THR A 9 3.19 -30.44 5.12
N THR A 10 2.19 -31.30 5.12
CA THR A 10 1.13 -31.29 4.10
C THR A 10 0.29 -30.02 4.20
N GLY A 11 -0.15 -29.65 5.40
CA GLY A 11 -0.96 -28.44 5.60
C GLY A 11 -0.20 -27.16 5.19
N TYR A 12 1.07 -27.02 5.56
CA TYR A 12 1.88 -25.89 5.13
C TYR A 12 2.08 -25.83 3.61
N ARG A 13 2.32 -26.99 2.98
CA ARG A 13 2.45 -27.09 1.53
C ARG A 13 1.18 -26.68 0.81
N ASP A 14 0.02 -27.07 1.33
CA ASP A 14 -1.27 -26.72 0.74
C ASP A 14 -1.58 -25.23 0.90
N LEU A 15 -1.25 -24.62 2.04
CA LEU A 15 -1.34 -23.18 2.21
C LEU A 15 -0.43 -22.44 1.23
N ALA A 16 0.81 -22.88 1.08
CA ALA A 16 1.75 -22.28 0.14
C ALA A 16 1.23 -22.35 -1.31
N ARG A 17 0.71 -23.52 -1.74
CA ARG A 17 0.12 -23.66 -3.08
C ARG A 17 -1.07 -22.72 -3.31
N LYS A 18 -1.98 -22.60 -2.34
CA LYS A 18 -3.10 -21.68 -2.42
C LYS A 18 -2.63 -20.23 -2.50
N THR A 19 -1.65 -19.86 -1.69
CA THR A 19 -1.05 -18.52 -1.72
C THR A 19 -0.42 -18.22 -3.07
N CYS A 20 0.41 -19.12 -3.62
CA CYS A 20 1.01 -18.95 -4.95
C CYS A 20 -0.07 -18.83 -6.04
N LYS A 21 -1.10 -19.67 -5.99
CA LYS A 21 -2.21 -19.59 -6.96
C LYS A 21 -2.93 -18.24 -6.92
N ALA A 22 -3.19 -17.70 -5.73
CA ALA A 22 -3.80 -16.38 -5.58
C ALA A 22 -2.87 -15.27 -6.08
N LEU A 23 -1.58 -15.35 -5.75
CA LEU A 23 -0.56 -14.40 -6.20
C LEU A 23 -0.46 -14.37 -7.73
N ASP A 24 -0.36 -15.53 -8.38
CA ASP A 24 -0.26 -15.64 -9.84
C ASP A 24 -1.51 -15.07 -10.52
N ALA A 25 -2.68 -15.36 -9.98
CA ALA A 25 -3.93 -14.84 -10.51
C ALA A 25 -4.02 -13.31 -10.40
N LEU A 26 -3.60 -12.74 -9.26
CA LEU A 26 -3.54 -11.29 -9.06
C LEU A 26 -2.50 -10.63 -9.98
N ARG A 27 -1.28 -11.17 -10.05
CA ARG A 27 -0.23 -10.65 -10.94
C ARG A 27 -0.67 -10.63 -12.40
N ASN A 28 -1.21 -11.75 -12.86
CA ASN A 28 -1.70 -11.87 -14.23
C ASN A 28 -2.89 -10.96 -14.51
N GLY A 29 -3.77 -10.76 -13.51
CA GLY A 29 -4.90 -9.85 -13.63
C GLY A 29 -4.48 -8.40 -13.68
N ILE A 30 -3.55 -7.97 -12.81
CA ILE A 30 -3.01 -6.61 -12.79
C ILE A 30 -2.24 -6.30 -14.06
N ALA A 31 -1.43 -7.24 -14.56
CA ALA A 31 -0.69 -7.09 -15.82
C ALA A 31 -1.59 -6.86 -17.06
N LYS A 32 -2.87 -7.22 -16.97
CA LYS A 32 -3.87 -6.96 -18.03
C LYS A 32 -4.50 -5.57 -17.94
N ILE A 33 -4.21 -4.79 -16.90
CA ILE A 33 -4.66 -3.39 -16.78
C ILE A 33 -3.57 -2.51 -17.42
N PRO A 34 -3.84 -1.86 -18.56
CA PRO A 34 -2.80 -1.17 -19.34
C PRO A 34 -2.06 -0.07 -18.58
N GLU A 35 -2.75 0.60 -17.66
CA GLU A 35 -2.22 1.68 -16.84
C GLU A 35 -1.27 1.21 -15.74
N LEU A 36 -1.30 -0.07 -15.38
CA LEU A 36 -0.53 -0.62 -14.27
C LEU A 36 0.64 -1.48 -14.73
N TYR A 37 1.61 -1.65 -13.85
CA TYR A 37 2.66 -2.66 -13.98
C TYR A 37 2.92 -3.35 -12.65
N VAL A 38 3.26 -4.63 -12.70
CA VAL A 38 3.69 -5.39 -11.53
C VAL A 38 5.18 -5.13 -11.31
N MET A 39 5.55 -4.81 -10.07
CA MET A 39 6.93 -4.57 -9.69
C MET A 39 7.67 -5.89 -9.47
N GLY A 40 8.98 -5.87 -9.73
CA GLY A 40 9.87 -7.01 -9.59
C GLY A 40 9.94 -7.89 -10.84
N ASP A 41 10.94 -8.76 -10.84
CA ASP A 41 11.16 -9.70 -11.93
C ASP A 41 10.24 -10.93 -11.77
N PRO A 42 9.42 -11.27 -12.77
CA PRO A 42 8.55 -12.44 -12.71
C PRO A 42 9.29 -13.76 -12.48
N ALA A 43 10.56 -13.84 -12.87
CA ALA A 43 11.40 -15.03 -12.67
C ALA A 43 11.82 -15.23 -11.20
N PHE A 44 11.79 -14.17 -10.39
CA PHE A 44 12.19 -14.19 -8.98
C PHE A 44 11.02 -13.97 -8.05
N VAL A 45 9.94 -14.73 -8.24
CA VAL A 45 8.79 -14.68 -7.30
C VAL A 45 9.17 -15.39 -6.01
N VAL A 46 9.68 -14.63 -5.06
CA VAL A 46 9.99 -15.14 -3.73
C VAL A 46 8.96 -14.61 -2.74
N GLY A 47 8.09 -15.51 -2.29
CA GLY A 47 7.16 -15.22 -1.21
C GLY A 47 5.85 -14.56 -1.63
N PRO A 48 5.00 -14.24 -0.66
CA PRO A 48 3.61 -13.85 -0.86
C PRO A 48 3.43 -12.34 -1.12
N LEU A 49 4.48 -11.61 -1.47
CA LEU A 49 4.41 -10.18 -1.70
C LEU A 49 4.00 -9.87 -3.14
N LEU A 50 3.03 -8.97 -3.27
CA LEU A 50 2.59 -8.37 -4.52
C LEU A 50 2.78 -6.87 -4.43
N ALA A 51 3.52 -6.28 -5.38
CA ALA A 51 3.67 -4.85 -5.51
C ALA A 51 3.40 -4.43 -6.95
N TYR A 52 2.77 -3.29 -7.15
CA TYR A 52 2.44 -2.75 -8.46
C TYR A 52 2.36 -1.23 -8.43
N GLY A 53 2.61 -0.61 -9.57
CA GLY A 53 2.58 0.84 -9.75
C GLY A 53 1.84 1.25 -11.01
N SER A 54 1.73 2.56 -11.23
CA SER A 54 1.20 3.12 -12.46
C SER A 54 2.32 3.42 -13.45
N ARG A 55 2.10 3.06 -14.72
CA ARG A 55 2.93 3.49 -15.86
C ARG A 55 2.28 4.64 -16.63
N ASP A 56 1.04 4.99 -16.30
CA ASP A 56 0.30 6.10 -16.90
C ASP A 56 0.40 7.33 -15.99
N ALA A 57 1.00 8.41 -16.47
CA ALA A 57 1.17 9.64 -15.71
C ALA A 57 -0.17 10.30 -15.32
N GLY A 58 -1.26 9.98 -16.03
CA GLY A 58 -2.62 10.42 -15.70
C GLY A 58 -3.29 9.62 -14.58
N VAL A 59 -2.64 8.55 -14.09
CA VAL A 59 -3.20 7.70 -13.03
C VAL A 59 -2.30 7.75 -11.79
N ASN A 60 -2.70 8.53 -10.80
CA ASN A 60 -2.01 8.56 -9.51
C ASN A 60 -2.28 7.27 -8.74
N ILE A 61 -1.23 6.49 -8.46
CA ILE A 61 -1.36 5.17 -7.82
C ILE A 61 -1.86 5.25 -6.38
N PHE A 62 -1.56 6.33 -5.66
CA PHE A 62 -2.05 6.52 -4.29
C PHE A 62 -3.56 6.84 -4.28
N ALA A 63 -4.04 7.61 -5.25
CA ALA A 63 -5.47 7.84 -5.44
C ALA A 63 -6.22 6.54 -5.80
N VAL A 64 -5.60 5.65 -6.59
CA VAL A 64 -6.13 4.29 -6.81
C VAL A 64 -6.23 3.54 -5.48
N GLY A 65 -5.21 3.64 -4.62
CA GLY A 65 -5.23 3.06 -3.28
C GLY A 65 -6.39 3.59 -2.43
N ASP A 66 -6.65 4.89 -2.45
CA ASP A 66 -7.76 5.51 -1.70
C ASP A 66 -9.13 5.02 -2.21
N GLN A 67 -9.29 4.86 -3.54
CA GLN A 67 -10.52 4.28 -4.11
C GLN A 67 -10.70 2.80 -3.71
N MET A 68 -9.61 2.06 -3.57
CA MET A 68 -9.65 0.67 -3.10
C MET A 68 -9.98 0.60 -1.60
N ASP A 69 -9.40 1.50 -0.78
CA ASP A 69 -9.74 1.60 0.66
C ASP A 69 -11.22 1.92 0.88
N ALA A 70 -11.79 2.79 0.06
CA ALA A 70 -13.23 3.13 0.11
C ALA A 70 -14.13 1.91 -0.16
N LYS A 71 -13.62 0.89 -0.85
CA LYS A 71 -14.29 -0.39 -1.09
C LYS A 71 -13.98 -1.45 -0.03
N GLY A 72 -13.22 -1.09 1.00
CA GLY A 72 -12.84 -1.99 2.10
C GLY A 72 -11.56 -2.78 1.89
N TRP A 73 -10.84 -2.59 0.78
CA TRP A 73 -9.53 -3.20 0.54
C TRP A 73 -8.45 -2.44 1.31
N LYS A 74 -7.72 -3.12 2.18
CA LYS A 74 -6.58 -2.52 2.89
C LYS A 74 -5.29 -2.81 2.16
N ILE A 75 -4.72 -1.76 1.55
CA ILE A 75 -3.52 -1.87 0.70
C ILE A 75 -2.47 -0.88 1.21
N ASN A 76 -1.25 -1.35 1.38
CA ASN A 76 -0.14 -0.50 1.82
C ASN A 76 0.44 0.30 0.64
N ARG A 77 0.94 1.50 0.94
CA ARG A 77 1.60 2.40 -0.03
C ARG A 77 3.10 2.18 0.00
N LEU A 78 3.71 2.20 -1.18
CA LEU A 78 5.15 2.21 -1.37
C LEU A 78 5.60 3.57 -1.89
N GLN A 79 6.80 3.94 -1.50
CA GLN A 79 7.51 5.11 -2.04
C GLN A 79 8.88 4.67 -2.56
N ASN A 80 9.28 5.23 -3.71
CA ASN A 80 10.55 4.93 -4.40
C ASN A 80 10.74 3.45 -4.80
N PRO A 81 10.04 3.05 -5.85
CA PRO A 81 9.06 3.80 -6.64
C PRO A 81 7.69 3.88 -5.97
N ASP A 82 6.87 4.86 -6.40
CA ASP A 82 5.50 4.98 -5.93
C ASP A 82 4.67 3.77 -6.36
N GLY A 83 3.94 3.20 -5.41
CA GLY A 83 3.20 1.98 -5.66
C GLY A 83 2.29 1.55 -4.53
N LEU A 84 1.60 0.46 -4.77
CA LEU A 84 0.79 -0.25 -3.79
C LEU A 84 1.36 -1.65 -3.58
N HIS A 85 1.32 -2.14 -2.34
CA HIS A 85 1.71 -3.52 -2.07
C HIS A 85 0.77 -4.21 -1.09
N ALA A 86 0.67 -5.52 -1.24
CA ALA A 86 -0.10 -6.37 -0.34
C ALA A 86 0.64 -7.68 -0.08
N MET A 87 0.45 -8.21 1.12
CA MET A 87 0.86 -9.58 1.44
C MET A 87 -0.29 -10.51 1.09
N ILE A 88 -0.05 -11.44 0.18
CA ILE A 88 -1.05 -12.38 -0.30
C ILE A 88 -1.05 -13.64 0.57
N THR A 89 -2.22 -14.11 0.91
CA THR A 89 -2.43 -15.32 1.70
C THR A 89 -3.37 -16.29 0.96
N ALA A 90 -3.51 -17.50 1.47
CA ALA A 90 -4.43 -18.49 0.91
C ALA A 90 -5.89 -18.01 0.85
N GLN A 91 -6.29 -17.11 1.75
CA GLN A 91 -7.66 -16.55 1.79
C GLN A 91 -7.97 -15.68 0.57
N HIS A 92 -6.97 -15.04 -0.02
CA HIS A 92 -7.15 -14.20 -1.21
C HIS A 92 -7.63 -14.97 -2.43
N THR A 93 -7.50 -16.31 -2.45
CA THR A 93 -8.03 -17.14 -3.52
C THR A 93 -9.53 -16.91 -3.76
N ALA A 94 -10.29 -16.68 -2.69
CA ALA A 94 -11.75 -16.48 -2.78
C ALA A 94 -12.14 -15.09 -3.30
N VAL A 95 -11.30 -14.10 -3.14
CA VAL A 95 -11.64 -12.68 -3.41
C VAL A 95 -10.83 -12.07 -4.57
N THR A 96 -10.00 -12.86 -5.24
CA THR A 96 -9.13 -12.39 -6.35
C THR A 96 -9.92 -11.71 -7.47
N ALA A 97 -11.06 -12.29 -7.88
CA ALA A 97 -11.88 -11.75 -8.96
C ALA A 97 -12.49 -10.39 -8.57
N ASP A 98 -13.00 -10.28 -7.34
CA ASP A 98 -13.59 -9.05 -6.82
C ASP A 98 -12.54 -7.95 -6.69
N TYR A 99 -11.36 -8.30 -6.18
CA TYR A 99 -10.24 -7.37 -6.10
C TYR A 99 -9.87 -6.79 -7.47
N LEU A 100 -9.70 -7.64 -8.48
CA LEU A 100 -9.33 -7.21 -9.84
C LEU A 100 -10.41 -6.37 -10.51
N ARG A 101 -11.69 -6.71 -10.30
CA ARG A 101 -12.82 -5.91 -10.77
C ARG A 101 -12.78 -4.52 -10.15
N ASP A 102 -12.62 -4.44 -8.84
CA ASP A 102 -12.61 -3.20 -8.09
C ASP A 102 -11.39 -2.34 -8.41
N LEU A 103 -10.22 -2.98 -8.57
CA LEU A 103 -9.00 -2.29 -8.99
C LEU A 103 -9.14 -1.66 -10.37
N LYS A 104 -9.71 -2.40 -11.35
CA LYS A 104 -9.97 -1.85 -12.69
C LYS A 104 -10.92 -0.66 -12.64
N ALA A 105 -11.97 -0.73 -11.83
CA ALA A 105 -12.90 0.38 -11.62
C ALA A 105 -12.22 1.57 -10.96
N ALA A 106 -11.38 1.34 -9.95
CA ALA A 106 -10.61 2.39 -9.26
C ALA A 106 -9.67 3.12 -10.22
N VAL A 107 -8.93 2.39 -11.07
CA VAL A 107 -8.06 2.98 -12.10
C VAL A 107 -8.87 3.85 -13.07
N ALA A 108 -10.01 3.37 -13.56
CA ALA A 108 -10.87 4.14 -14.47
C ALA A 108 -11.41 5.41 -13.79
N THR A 109 -11.82 5.32 -12.52
CA THR A 109 -12.30 6.48 -11.74
C THR A 109 -11.21 7.53 -11.57
N VAL A 110 -10.00 7.13 -11.19
CA VAL A 110 -8.87 8.05 -11.00
C VAL A 110 -8.47 8.69 -12.32
N LYS A 111 -8.42 7.91 -13.41
CA LYS A 111 -8.11 8.43 -14.76
C LYS A 111 -9.11 9.48 -15.25
N ALA A 112 -10.40 9.28 -14.93
CA ALA A 112 -11.47 10.24 -15.27
C ALA A 112 -11.48 11.47 -14.34
N ASN A 113 -10.87 11.40 -13.16
CA ASN A 113 -10.91 12.44 -12.13
C ASN A 113 -9.51 12.72 -11.56
N PRO A 114 -8.63 13.43 -12.28
CA PRO A 114 -7.25 13.70 -11.84
C PRO A 114 -7.15 14.45 -10.51
N GLU A 115 -8.20 15.19 -10.11
CA GLU A 115 -8.26 15.95 -8.85
C GLU A 115 -8.17 15.03 -7.62
N LEU A 116 -8.51 13.75 -7.75
CA LEU A 116 -8.38 12.78 -6.66
C LEU A 116 -6.93 12.61 -6.18
N ALA A 117 -5.96 12.93 -7.02
CA ALA A 117 -4.53 12.94 -6.63
C ALA A 117 -4.18 14.03 -5.60
N LYS A 118 -5.04 15.04 -5.43
CA LYS A 118 -4.84 16.17 -4.51
C LYS A 118 -5.58 16.00 -3.19
N THR A 119 -6.25 14.89 -2.99
CA THR A 119 -7.08 14.64 -1.79
C THR A 119 -6.63 13.37 -1.06
N GLY A 120 -7.10 13.21 0.19
CA GLY A 120 -6.88 12.00 0.97
C GLY A 120 -5.42 11.62 1.20
N SER A 121 -5.17 10.33 1.27
CA SER A 121 -3.80 9.82 1.44
C SER A 121 -2.95 10.05 0.19
N ALA A 122 -3.55 10.16 -0.99
CA ALA A 122 -2.85 10.47 -2.23
C ALA A 122 -2.08 11.81 -2.16
N ALA A 123 -2.70 12.85 -1.61
CA ALA A 123 -2.05 14.15 -1.42
C ALA A 123 -0.86 14.05 -0.47
N THR A 124 -1.02 13.34 0.65
CA THR A 124 0.03 13.18 1.67
C THR A 124 1.23 12.38 1.14
N TYR A 125 0.98 11.21 0.55
CA TYR A 125 2.04 10.35 0.01
C TYR A 125 2.71 10.97 -1.22
N GLY A 126 1.95 11.60 -2.11
CA GLY A 126 2.47 12.32 -3.26
C GLY A 126 3.39 13.48 -2.85
N LEU A 127 3.02 14.26 -1.84
CA LEU A 127 3.86 15.32 -1.30
C LEU A 127 5.15 14.75 -0.69
N MET A 128 5.04 13.69 0.12
CA MET A 128 6.18 13.06 0.79
C MET A 128 7.17 12.41 -0.17
N SER A 129 6.72 11.85 -1.29
CA SER A 129 7.58 11.20 -2.28
C SER A 129 8.47 12.21 -3.02
N HIS A 130 8.05 13.48 -3.11
CA HIS A 130 8.74 14.53 -3.84
C HIS A 130 9.51 15.53 -2.94
N LEU A 131 9.44 15.39 -1.60
CA LEU A 131 10.16 16.27 -0.70
C LEU A 131 11.66 15.98 -0.71
N PRO A 132 12.52 16.96 -1.04
CA PRO A 132 13.99 16.80 -1.05
C PRO A 132 14.57 16.65 0.37
N LEU A 133 13.80 16.92 1.42
CA LEU A 133 14.25 17.01 2.81
C LEU A 133 13.98 15.70 3.60
N ARG A 134 14.46 14.56 3.08
CA ARG A 134 14.35 13.26 3.78
C ARG A 134 14.93 13.25 5.20
N GLY A 135 15.91 14.11 5.47
CA GLY A 135 16.49 14.27 6.81
C GLY A 135 15.48 14.75 7.84
N MET A 136 14.63 15.72 7.49
CA MET A 136 13.57 16.23 8.38
C MET A 136 12.50 15.18 8.66
N VAL A 137 12.07 14.46 7.62
CA VAL A 137 11.10 13.36 7.79
C VAL A 137 11.67 12.29 8.70
N ARG A 138 12.93 11.87 8.49
CA ARG A 138 13.62 10.89 9.35
C ARG A 138 13.68 11.36 10.80
N SER A 139 14.07 12.62 11.05
CA SER A 139 14.15 13.18 12.41
C SER A 139 12.78 13.16 13.08
N LYS A 140 11.73 13.58 12.37
CA LYS A 140 10.36 13.59 12.92
C LYS A 140 9.84 12.20 13.24
N VAL A 141 10.08 11.24 12.37
CA VAL A 141 9.74 9.82 12.60
C VAL A 141 10.47 9.30 13.83
N LEU A 142 11.78 9.55 13.95
CA LEU A 142 12.56 9.11 15.11
C LEU A 142 12.10 9.77 16.41
N GLU A 143 11.74 11.06 16.39
CA GLU A 143 11.15 11.75 17.55
C GLU A 143 9.82 11.12 17.96
N THR A 144 8.94 10.82 17.00
CA THR A 144 7.65 10.17 17.25
C THR A 144 7.86 8.80 17.87
N PHE A 145 8.73 7.97 17.29
CA PHE A 145 9.07 6.67 17.86
C PHE A 145 9.67 6.78 19.26
N ALA A 146 10.61 7.71 19.47
CA ALA A 146 11.20 7.95 20.77
C ALA A 146 10.16 8.37 21.82
N ALA A 147 9.15 9.16 21.42
CA ALA A 147 8.04 9.54 22.30
C ALA A 147 7.14 8.33 22.64
N MET A 148 6.83 7.48 21.67
CA MET A 148 6.02 6.26 21.88
C MET A 148 6.68 5.26 22.82
N TYR A 149 8.01 5.16 22.83
CA TYR A 149 8.74 4.19 23.65
C TYR A 149 9.30 4.77 24.95
N ARG A 150 9.03 6.02 25.30
CA ARG A 150 9.39 6.58 26.60
C ARG A 150 8.52 5.94 27.69
N ALA A 151 9.16 5.27 28.65
CA ALA A 151 8.47 4.74 29.82
C ALA A 151 7.81 5.90 30.60
N GLY A 152 6.49 5.82 30.80
CA GLY A 152 5.72 6.85 31.52
C GLY A 152 5.15 7.97 30.65
N GLY A 153 5.22 7.88 29.33
CA GLY A 153 4.56 8.81 28.40
C GLY A 153 3.05 8.66 28.44
N SER A 154 2.33 9.75 28.70
CA SER A 154 0.90 9.89 28.40
C SER A 154 0.64 9.59 26.91
N GLU A 155 -0.58 9.10 26.61
CA GLU A 155 -1.05 8.87 25.24
C GLU A 155 -0.57 9.99 24.29
N VAL A 156 0.15 9.61 23.24
CA VAL A 156 0.54 10.55 22.19
C VAL A 156 -0.72 10.82 21.38
N ASP A 157 -1.26 12.02 21.48
CA ASP A 157 -2.35 12.47 20.63
C ASP A 157 -1.83 12.59 19.20
N LEU A 158 -2.13 11.57 18.39
CA LEU A 158 -1.73 11.51 16.99
C LEU A 158 -2.49 12.54 16.13
N ASP A 159 -3.61 13.07 16.61
CA ASP A 159 -4.40 14.08 15.91
C ASP A 159 -3.78 15.48 16.06
N ALA A 160 -3.09 15.76 17.16
CA ALA A 160 -2.36 17.01 17.36
C ALA A 160 -1.15 17.20 16.39
N ALA A 161 -0.69 16.12 15.75
CA ALA A 161 0.38 16.20 14.76
C ALA A 161 -0.09 16.74 13.39
N HIS A 162 -1.39 16.94 13.19
CA HIS A 162 -1.98 17.48 11.96
C HIS A 162 -2.16 19.00 11.96
N GLU A 163 -1.96 19.69 13.08
CA GLU A 163 -1.97 21.15 13.09
C GLU A 163 -0.69 21.70 12.44
N THR A 164 -0.84 22.14 11.22
CA THR A 164 0.19 22.92 10.49
C THR A 164 0.48 24.19 11.29
N PRO A 165 1.74 24.54 11.61
CA PRO A 165 2.02 25.83 12.19
C PRO A 165 1.69 26.91 11.15
N GLN A 166 0.69 27.70 11.44
CA GLN A 166 0.45 28.97 10.75
C GLN A 166 1.58 29.92 11.17
N GLY A 167 2.73 29.81 10.51
CA GLY A 167 3.82 30.73 10.63
C GLY A 167 3.48 32.01 9.86
N GLY A 168 3.01 33.03 10.54
CA GLY A 168 2.88 34.38 10.02
C GLY A 168 4.26 34.90 9.58
N LEU A 169 4.39 35.17 8.29
CA LEU A 169 5.39 36.08 7.76
C LEU A 169 4.86 37.50 8.00
N ASN A 170 5.31 38.12 9.08
CA ASN A 170 5.30 39.57 9.25
C ASN A 170 6.66 39.99 9.80
N GLY A 171 7.35 40.80 9.00
CA GLY A 171 8.59 41.46 9.38
C GLY A 171 9.59 41.52 8.25
#